data_593908c3f9c4538e6392ae4f6d378b34
#
_entry.id   593908c3f9c4538e6392ae4f6d378b34
#
_cell.length_a   1.000
_cell.length_b   1.000
_cell.length_c   1.000
_cell.angle_alpha   90.00
_cell.angle_beta   90.00
_cell.angle_gamma   90.00
#
_symmetry.space_group_name_H-M   'P 1'
#
loop_
_entity.id
_entity.type
_entity.pdbx_description
1 polymer ?
#
loop_
_entity_poly.entity_id
_entity_poly.type
_entity_poly.pdbx_seq_one_letter_code
_entity_poly.pdbx_strand_id
1 'polypeptide(L)'
;MGRFFRRHTWLIVLLAFLCLFPQALTSQARLNNRVLITGLAIDKTDKGYLVTAQTVFPSAGSESGGEGAELNFISEEGVSITESIKKLSYNIGKIAGLSHMNFLLISDSIFEDENVSTTLDYFLRDQHLPNSIMLLYCKGSAQEQLQKTKNLELSVGLGLQKIYIYKESSLNSKMVTLQDFISDSLDPSKVSIVPQLNITEAQSGENTSSPSSESSGEGSTSGATGSTPSGVGDSASGSSSSSGSGSSGSSGSGGGSGGQSSGGNSEASAAVKGRIQFFTPFAYFKNGKFMGEITDQKEIISFLLPTNKTQVFDLVIENVNDGNVYHDAKVGLRIYKKSSKINVDFSGARPKAKFKIGFDKVQLMEVINDGVAYEGANQNLKVYENNTLKKAAHKQLAENFKKVVSAGKKANVDIFKIADFCYRFKNKEWKEFLKNISNIDNYLDEIDFEFDLEIRNFG
;
A
#
# COMPACT_ATOMS: atom_id res chain seq x y z
N MET A 1 -28.11 52.80 -41.44
CA MET A 1 -27.88 51.68 -40.50
C MET A 1 -26.86 51.99 -39.38
N GLY A 2 -25.78 52.75 -39.59
CA GLY A 2 -24.74 52.94 -38.57
C GLY A 2 -25.11 53.79 -37.33
N ARG A 3 -26.11 54.66 -37.39
CA ARG A 3 -26.57 55.48 -36.23
C ARG A 3 -27.44 54.71 -35.26
N PHE A 4 -28.16 53.67 -35.70
CA PHE A 4 -28.95 52.81 -34.87
C PHE A 4 -28.10 51.82 -34.06
N PHE A 5 -27.05 51.29 -34.66
CA PHE A 5 -26.08 50.44 -33.99
C PHE A 5 -25.29 51.19 -32.88
N ARG A 6 -24.90 52.42 -33.11
CA ARG A 6 -24.15 53.22 -32.12
C ARG A 6 -24.99 53.63 -30.92
N ARG A 7 -26.31 53.72 -31.06
CA ARG A 7 -27.23 54.04 -29.95
C ARG A 7 -27.54 52.82 -29.09
N HIS A 8 -27.41 51.58 -29.62
CA HIS A 8 -27.75 50.35 -28.93
C HIS A 8 -26.50 49.53 -28.52
N THR A 9 -25.29 49.90 -28.95
CA THR A 9 -24.04 49.27 -28.50
C THR A 9 -23.93 49.38 -26.99
N TRP A 10 -24.35 50.46 -26.39
CA TRP A 10 -24.34 50.64 -24.94
C TRP A 10 -25.28 49.62 -24.22
N LEU A 11 -26.44 49.39 -24.81
CA LEU A 11 -27.40 48.38 -24.31
C LEU A 11 -26.88 46.95 -24.47
N ILE A 12 -26.16 46.65 -25.55
CA ILE A 12 -25.53 45.34 -25.78
C ILE A 12 -24.39 45.12 -24.79
N VAL A 13 -23.57 46.13 -24.55
CA VAL A 13 -22.50 46.08 -23.55
C VAL A 13 -23.06 45.94 -22.14
N LEU A 14 -24.14 46.66 -21.80
CA LEU A 14 -24.84 46.54 -20.54
C LEU A 14 -25.46 45.16 -20.37
N LEU A 15 -26.07 44.59 -21.43
CA LEU A 15 -26.67 43.27 -21.42
C LEU A 15 -25.56 42.17 -21.28
N ALA A 16 -24.43 42.32 -21.98
CA ALA A 16 -23.30 41.43 -21.85
C ALA A 16 -22.66 41.50 -20.46
N PHE A 17 -22.59 42.71 -19.88
CA PHE A 17 -22.14 42.90 -18.50
C PHE A 17 -23.10 42.27 -17.51
N LEU A 18 -24.43 42.43 -17.71
CA LEU A 18 -25.44 41.80 -16.89
C LEU A 18 -25.45 40.27 -16.98
N CYS A 19 -25.12 39.71 -18.15
CA CYS A 19 -24.97 38.25 -18.32
C CYS A 19 -23.68 37.71 -17.71
N LEU A 20 -22.61 38.49 -17.63
CA LEU A 20 -21.32 38.08 -17.02
C LEU A 20 -21.34 38.25 -15.47
N PHE A 21 -22.15 39.21 -14.97
CA PHE A 21 -22.22 39.52 -13.54
C PHE A 21 -22.78 38.38 -12.66
N PRO A 22 -23.80 37.60 -13.07
CA PRO A 22 -24.31 36.48 -12.25
C PRO A 22 -23.30 35.37 -12.06
N GLN A 23 -22.39 35.16 -13.00
CA GLN A 23 -21.35 34.15 -12.87
C GLN A 23 -20.26 34.53 -11.83
N ALA A 24 -20.05 35.83 -11.61
CA ALA A 24 -19.17 36.32 -10.55
C ALA A 24 -19.82 36.31 -9.16
N LEU A 25 -21.16 36.30 -9.10
CA LEU A 25 -21.95 36.28 -7.87
C LEU A 25 -22.40 34.86 -7.47
N THR A 26 -22.29 33.85 -8.34
CA THR A 26 -22.47 32.46 -7.93
C THR A 26 -21.38 32.15 -6.92
N SER A 27 -21.78 32.11 -5.67
CA SER A 27 -20.99 31.89 -4.48
C SER A 27 -20.04 30.73 -4.68
N GLN A 28 -18.84 31.02 -5.13
CA GLN A 28 -17.69 30.18 -4.79
C GLN A 28 -17.66 30.20 -3.26
N ALA A 29 -18.22 29.16 -2.63
CA ALA A 29 -18.10 28.98 -1.21
C ALA A 29 -16.61 29.14 -0.91
N ARG A 30 -16.27 30.26 -0.25
CA ARG A 30 -14.87 30.66 -0.04
C ARG A 30 -14.15 29.48 0.55
N LEU A 31 -12.94 29.21 0.12
CA LEU A 31 -12.12 28.09 0.59
C LEU A 31 -12.06 28.05 2.12
N ASN A 32 -12.13 29.22 2.76
CA ASN A 32 -12.20 29.38 4.22
C ASN A 32 -13.42 28.74 4.89
N ASN A 33 -14.50 28.50 4.14
CA ASN A 33 -15.72 27.87 4.66
C ASN A 33 -15.76 26.36 4.42
N ARG A 34 -14.69 25.78 3.89
CA ARG A 34 -14.55 24.32 3.68
C ARG A 34 -13.42 23.77 4.51
N VAL A 35 -13.62 22.57 5.05
CA VAL A 35 -12.56 21.76 5.65
C VAL A 35 -12.12 20.73 4.63
N LEU A 36 -10.83 20.66 4.38
CA LEU A 36 -10.25 19.67 3.48
C LEU A 36 -10.16 18.32 4.20
N ILE A 37 -10.96 17.36 3.74
CA ILE A 37 -10.91 15.98 4.22
C ILE A 37 -10.02 15.20 3.25
N THR A 38 -8.95 14.60 3.79
CA THR A 38 -7.95 13.85 3.02
C THR A 38 -8.13 12.34 3.13
N GLY A 39 -8.75 11.88 4.20
CA GLY A 39 -9.09 10.50 4.44
C GLY A 39 -10.33 10.39 5.30
N LEU A 40 -11.03 9.28 5.18
CA LEU A 40 -12.25 9.02 5.93
C LEU A 40 -12.23 7.58 6.41
N ALA A 41 -12.62 7.37 7.68
CA ALA A 41 -12.80 6.04 8.27
C ALA A 41 -14.27 5.84 8.61
N ILE A 42 -14.75 4.61 8.45
CA ILE A 42 -16.12 4.21 8.77
C ILE A 42 -16.11 2.95 9.61
N ASP A 43 -16.73 3.03 10.76
CA ASP A 43 -17.01 1.93 11.67
C ASP A 43 -18.53 1.73 11.75
N LYS A 44 -18.98 0.47 11.82
CA LYS A 44 -20.37 0.14 12.15
C LYS A 44 -20.52 0.11 13.66
N THR A 45 -21.60 0.68 14.17
CA THR A 45 -21.95 0.71 15.59
C THR A 45 -23.38 0.20 15.79
N ASP A 46 -23.75 -0.02 17.04
CA ASP A 46 -25.14 -0.44 17.37
C ASP A 46 -26.20 0.62 16.98
N LYS A 47 -25.79 1.88 16.82
CA LYS A 47 -26.68 3.00 16.46
C LYS A 47 -26.60 3.39 14.99
N GLY A 48 -25.75 2.75 14.21
CA GLY A 48 -25.54 3.04 12.79
C GLY A 48 -24.08 3.08 12.40
N TYR A 49 -23.57 4.24 11.99
CA TYR A 49 -22.21 4.38 11.48
C TYR A 49 -21.46 5.52 12.16
N LEU A 50 -20.28 5.22 12.70
CA LEU A 50 -19.31 6.21 13.14
C LEU A 50 -18.42 6.58 11.96
N VAL A 51 -18.40 7.85 11.59
CA VAL A 51 -17.55 8.37 10.52
C VAL A 51 -16.50 9.27 11.13
N THR A 52 -15.23 8.97 10.88
CA THR A 52 -14.08 9.76 11.32
C THR A 52 -13.38 10.37 10.12
N ALA A 53 -13.26 11.69 10.11
CA ALA A 53 -12.60 12.45 9.06
C ALA A 53 -11.18 12.84 9.49
N GLN A 54 -10.22 12.57 8.61
CA GLN A 54 -8.88 13.14 8.66
C GLN A 54 -8.91 14.49 7.96
N THR A 55 -8.65 15.55 8.70
CA THR A 55 -8.71 16.92 8.19
C THR A 55 -7.35 17.60 8.30
N VAL A 56 -7.12 18.55 7.40
CA VAL A 56 -5.92 19.36 7.36
C VAL A 56 -6.31 20.80 7.57
N PHE A 57 -5.75 21.42 8.60
CA PHE A 57 -5.85 22.85 8.81
C PHE A 57 -4.52 23.51 8.44
N PRO A 58 -4.55 24.54 7.57
CA PRO A 58 -3.35 25.35 7.36
C PRO A 58 -3.02 26.06 8.67
N SER A 59 -1.85 25.81 9.20
CA SER A 59 -1.33 26.48 10.39
C SER A 59 -1.09 27.96 10.08
N ALA A 60 -1.82 28.84 10.74
CA ALA A 60 -1.71 30.30 10.57
C ALA A 60 -0.49 30.86 11.34
N GLY A 61 0.72 30.38 11.07
CA GLY A 61 1.86 30.83 11.87
C GLY A 61 3.26 30.46 11.41
N SER A 62 3.45 29.72 10.35
CA SER A 62 4.80 29.41 9.87
C SER A 62 5.23 30.36 8.74
N GLU A 63 5.67 31.57 9.10
CA GLU A 63 6.47 32.43 8.20
C GLU A 63 7.87 31.88 7.91
N SER A 64 8.28 30.82 8.59
CA SER A 64 9.48 30.04 8.29
C SER A 64 9.05 28.71 7.67
N GLY A 65 9.34 28.50 6.39
CA GLY A 65 9.00 27.40 5.52
C GLY A 65 9.22 25.96 6.04
N GLY A 66 8.71 25.66 7.23
CA GLY A 66 8.72 24.38 7.89
C GLY A 66 7.33 23.72 7.81
N GLU A 67 7.32 22.46 7.49
CA GLU A 67 6.20 21.51 7.42
C GLU A 67 5.22 21.64 8.59
N GLY A 68 4.14 22.42 8.42
CA GLY A 68 3.23 22.76 9.50
C GLY A 68 1.75 22.52 9.23
N ALA A 69 1.38 21.54 8.39
CA ALA A 69 -0.01 21.13 8.27
C ALA A 69 -0.33 20.10 9.37
N GLU A 70 -1.08 20.50 10.39
CA GLU A 70 -1.49 19.59 11.46
C GLU A 70 -2.66 18.71 11.02
N LEU A 71 -2.50 17.40 11.17
CA LEU A 71 -3.56 16.43 10.97
C LEU A 71 -4.49 16.40 12.19
N ASN A 72 -5.76 16.67 11.96
CA ASN A 72 -6.80 16.59 12.98
C ASN A 72 -7.82 15.51 12.58
N PHE A 73 -8.39 14.87 13.60
CA PHE A 73 -9.38 13.80 13.43
C PHE A 73 -10.68 14.21 14.14
N ILE A 74 -11.77 14.12 13.41
CA ILE A 74 -13.09 14.49 13.92
C ILE A 74 -14.04 13.34 13.62
N SER A 75 -14.78 12.90 14.62
CA SER A 75 -15.66 11.72 14.53
C SER A 75 -17.09 12.09 14.89
N GLU A 76 -18.05 11.55 14.13
CA GLU A 76 -19.48 11.70 14.37
C GLU A 76 -20.25 10.42 14.10
N GLU A 77 -21.22 10.13 14.95
CA GLU A 77 -22.09 8.97 14.83
C GLU A 77 -23.47 9.37 14.29
N GLY A 78 -24.01 8.56 13.39
CA GLY A 78 -25.34 8.74 12.82
C GLY A 78 -25.97 7.43 12.40
N VAL A 79 -27.29 7.41 12.20
CA VAL A 79 -28.00 6.22 11.72
C VAL A 79 -27.63 5.86 10.26
N SER A 80 -27.01 6.80 9.54
CA SER A 80 -26.49 6.59 8.19
C SER A 80 -25.20 7.37 7.99
N ILE A 81 -24.37 6.93 7.03
CA ILE A 81 -23.13 7.62 6.63
C ILE A 81 -23.44 9.10 6.25
N THR A 82 -24.53 9.33 5.55
CA THR A 82 -24.98 10.69 5.16
C THR A 82 -25.22 11.57 6.38
N GLU A 83 -25.88 11.04 7.41
CA GLU A 83 -26.15 11.79 8.65
C GLU A 83 -24.86 12.07 9.41
N SER A 84 -23.97 11.09 9.54
CA SER A 84 -22.69 11.26 10.21
C SER A 84 -21.84 12.35 9.53
N ILE A 85 -21.77 12.37 8.20
CA ILE A 85 -21.04 13.40 7.45
C ILE A 85 -21.70 14.79 7.61
N LYS A 86 -23.03 14.86 7.67
CA LYS A 86 -23.71 16.13 7.98
C LYS A 86 -23.39 16.62 9.39
N LYS A 87 -23.41 15.73 10.40
CA LYS A 87 -23.04 16.07 11.77
C LYS A 87 -21.59 16.57 11.86
N LEU A 88 -20.64 15.93 11.14
CA LEU A 88 -19.28 16.44 11.00
C LEU A 88 -19.24 17.89 10.52
N SER A 89 -20.00 18.21 9.48
CA SER A 89 -20.06 19.57 8.94
C SER A 89 -20.62 20.58 9.97
N TYR A 90 -21.66 20.19 10.72
CA TYR A 90 -22.24 21.04 11.75
C TYR A 90 -21.26 21.30 12.90
N ASN A 91 -20.59 20.29 13.40
CA ASN A 91 -19.66 20.42 14.52
C ASN A 91 -18.39 21.20 14.16
N ILE A 92 -17.92 21.06 12.93
CA ILE A 92 -16.79 21.86 12.42
C ILE A 92 -17.23 23.32 12.14
N GLY A 93 -18.53 23.59 11.95
CA GLY A 93 -19.02 24.89 11.50
C GLY A 93 -18.61 25.25 10.06
N LYS A 94 -18.20 24.25 9.27
CA LYS A 94 -17.75 24.39 7.88
C LYS A 94 -18.27 23.23 7.05
N ILE A 95 -18.33 23.42 5.74
CA ILE A 95 -18.74 22.38 4.81
C ILE A 95 -17.63 21.32 4.70
N ALA A 96 -17.97 20.07 4.92
CA ALA A 96 -17.08 18.94 4.69
C ALA A 96 -16.72 18.83 3.21
N GLY A 97 -15.49 19.17 2.85
CA GLY A 97 -14.99 19.12 1.47
C GLY A 97 -14.37 17.76 1.16
N LEU A 98 -15.14 16.87 0.54
CA LEU A 98 -14.70 15.50 0.19
C LEU A 98 -13.90 15.44 -1.13
N SER A 99 -13.79 16.56 -1.85
CA SER A 99 -13.10 16.62 -3.16
C SER A 99 -11.58 16.33 -3.11
N HIS A 100 -10.99 16.37 -1.93
CA HIS A 100 -9.57 16.08 -1.70
C HIS A 100 -9.31 14.73 -1.01
N MET A 101 -10.35 13.91 -0.90
CA MET A 101 -10.24 12.60 -0.27
C MET A 101 -9.41 11.65 -1.14
N ASN A 102 -8.37 11.07 -0.54
CA ASN A 102 -7.46 10.16 -1.22
C ASN A 102 -7.75 8.69 -0.90
N PHE A 103 -8.29 8.41 0.28
CA PHE A 103 -8.63 7.07 0.70
C PHE A 103 -9.87 7.02 1.60
N LEU A 104 -10.54 5.89 1.54
CA LEU A 104 -11.64 5.49 2.40
C LEU A 104 -11.22 4.21 3.13
N LEU A 105 -11.24 4.25 4.45
CA LEU A 105 -10.95 3.12 5.32
C LEU A 105 -12.25 2.60 5.93
N ILE A 106 -12.52 1.31 5.80
CA ILE A 106 -13.68 0.67 6.42
C ILE A 106 -13.22 -0.36 7.45
N SER A 107 -13.92 -0.45 8.56
CA SER A 107 -13.68 -1.52 9.54
C SER A 107 -14.30 -2.83 9.07
N ASP A 108 -13.78 -3.95 9.57
CA ASP A 108 -14.36 -5.27 9.31
C ASP A 108 -15.77 -5.44 9.90
N SER A 109 -16.20 -4.58 10.84
CA SER A 109 -17.58 -4.53 11.32
C SER A 109 -18.61 -4.24 10.21
N ILE A 110 -18.19 -3.52 9.14
CA ILE A 110 -19.05 -3.26 7.96
C ILE A 110 -19.29 -4.54 7.13
N PHE A 111 -18.43 -5.55 7.26
CA PHE A 111 -18.59 -6.82 6.54
C PHE A 111 -19.82 -7.62 7.02
N GLU A 112 -20.38 -7.28 8.17
CA GLU A 112 -21.65 -7.82 8.65
C GLU A 112 -22.86 -7.29 7.90
N ASP A 113 -22.71 -6.19 7.13
CA ASP A 113 -23.77 -5.67 6.29
C ASP A 113 -24.12 -6.69 5.19
N GLU A 114 -25.40 -6.78 4.89
CA GLU A 114 -25.91 -7.71 3.86
C GLU A 114 -25.21 -7.43 2.50
N ASN A 115 -24.95 -6.16 2.21
CA ASN A 115 -24.27 -5.74 1.00
C ASN A 115 -23.40 -4.48 1.24
N VAL A 116 -22.10 -4.69 1.39
CA VAL A 116 -21.12 -3.62 1.61
C VAL A 116 -21.09 -2.60 0.46
N SER A 117 -21.32 -3.03 -0.78
CA SER A 117 -21.32 -2.10 -1.91
C SER A 117 -22.49 -1.12 -1.85
N THR A 118 -23.64 -1.56 -1.33
CA THR A 118 -24.79 -0.68 -1.12
C THR A 118 -24.52 0.32 0.01
N THR A 119 -23.87 -0.11 1.09
CA THR A 119 -23.46 0.76 2.20
C THR A 119 -22.53 1.87 1.71
N LEU A 120 -21.63 1.56 0.79
CA LEU A 120 -20.67 2.51 0.22
C LEU A 120 -21.19 3.30 -0.98
N ASP A 121 -22.38 3.02 -1.49
CA ASP A 121 -22.97 3.68 -2.67
C ASP A 121 -23.16 5.19 -2.50
N TYR A 122 -23.29 5.67 -1.25
CA TYR A 122 -23.32 7.10 -0.94
C TYR A 122 -22.17 7.85 -1.62
N PHE A 123 -20.97 7.31 -1.55
CA PHE A 123 -19.76 7.95 -2.08
C PHE A 123 -19.72 8.02 -3.60
N LEU A 124 -20.41 7.15 -4.32
CA LEU A 124 -20.52 7.24 -5.78
C LEU A 124 -21.55 8.28 -6.23
N ARG A 125 -22.53 8.58 -5.39
CA ARG A 125 -23.57 9.56 -5.72
C ARG A 125 -23.12 10.99 -5.48
N ASP A 126 -22.08 11.21 -4.70
CA ASP A 126 -21.50 12.54 -4.48
C ASP A 126 -20.61 12.93 -5.66
N GLN A 127 -21.06 13.90 -6.45
CA GLN A 127 -20.38 14.41 -7.65
C GLN A 127 -19.02 15.09 -7.35
N HIS A 128 -18.73 15.39 -6.09
CA HIS A 128 -17.50 16.05 -5.68
C HIS A 128 -16.38 15.08 -5.31
N LEU A 129 -16.66 13.78 -5.27
CA LEU A 129 -15.67 12.78 -4.89
C LEU A 129 -14.78 12.39 -6.07
N PRO A 130 -13.46 12.27 -5.86
CA PRO A 130 -12.56 11.77 -6.89
C PRO A 130 -12.84 10.29 -7.20
N ASN A 131 -12.85 9.92 -8.48
CA ASN A 131 -13.02 8.53 -8.90
C ASN A 131 -11.85 7.61 -8.46
N SER A 132 -10.72 8.22 -8.05
CA SER A 132 -9.47 7.53 -7.69
C SER A 132 -9.30 7.31 -6.18
N ILE A 133 -10.38 7.43 -5.39
CA ILE A 133 -10.34 7.17 -3.95
C ILE A 133 -9.93 5.72 -3.73
N MET A 134 -8.82 5.53 -3.01
CA MET A 134 -8.36 4.20 -2.62
C MET A 134 -9.26 3.63 -1.52
N LEU A 135 -9.75 2.42 -1.71
CA LEU A 135 -10.53 1.70 -0.70
C LEU A 135 -9.61 0.76 0.08
N LEU A 136 -9.68 0.85 1.40
CA LEU A 136 -8.94 0.03 2.35
C LEU A 136 -9.90 -0.53 3.41
N TYR A 137 -9.55 -1.66 4.01
CA TYR A 137 -10.21 -2.11 5.22
C TYR A 137 -9.21 -2.29 6.36
N CYS A 138 -9.69 -2.37 7.59
CA CYS A 138 -8.88 -2.76 8.73
C CYS A 138 -9.66 -3.72 9.64
N LYS A 139 -8.93 -4.46 10.46
CA LYS A 139 -9.50 -5.24 11.55
C LYS A 139 -9.66 -4.36 12.78
N GLY A 140 -10.82 -4.48 13.42
CA GLY A 140 -11.18 -3.62 14.55
C GLY A 140 -11.54 -2.21 14.13
N SER A 141 -11.26 -1.21 14.98
CA SER A 141 -11.69 0.17 14.73
C SER A 141 -10.94 0.86 13.61
N ALA A 142 -11.68 1.31 12.61
CA ALA A 142 -11.15 2.13 11.53
C ALA A 142 -10.78 3.53 12.02
N GLN A 143 -11.48 4.04 13.01
CA GLN A 143 -11.14 5.29 13.70
C GLN A 143 -9.73 5.22 14.29
N GLU A 144 -9.41 4.16 15.05
CA GLU A 144 -8.09 4.00 15.66
C GLU A 144 -6.98 3.87 14.61
N GLN A 145 -7.21 3.07 13.57
CA GLN A 145 -6.23 2.91 12.49
C GLN A 145 -6.02 4.22 11.73
N LEU A 146 -7.07 5.00 11.51
CA LEU A 146 -6.95 6.31 10.90
C LEU A 146 -6.14 7.27 11.77
N GLN A 147 -6.35 7.29 13.09
CA GLN A 147 -5.59 8.12 14.04
C GLN A 147 -4.10 7.74 14.07
N LYS A 148 -3.76 6.47 13.95
CA LYS A 148 -2.37 5.99 13.85
C LYS A 148 -1.65 6.50 12.60
N THR A 149 -2.36 6.97 11.56
CA THR A 149 -1.73 7.61 10.40
C THR A 149 -0.96 8.89 10.76
N LYS A 150 -1.30 9.54 11.87
CA LYS A 150 -0.54 10.69 12.41
C LYS A 150 0.92 10.33 12.69
N ASN A 151 1.17 9.09 13.10
CA ASN A 151 2.50 8.59 13.46
C ASN A 151 3.33 8.16 12.23
N LEU A 152 2.73 8.18 11.04
CA LEU A 152 3.45 7.96 9.80
C LEU A 152 4.03 9.31 9.36
N GLU A 153 5.33 9.38 9.10
CA GLU A 153 5.98 10.56 8.52
C GLU A 153 5.55 10.75 7.05
N LEU A 154 4.27 10.94 6.84
CA LEU A 154 3.70 11.06 5.50
C LEU A 154 3.25 12.49 5.28
N SER A 155 3.63 13.05 4.14
CA SER A 155 3.01 14.27 3.66
C SER A 155 1.51 14.05 3.54
N VAL A 156 0.77 14.99 4.06
CA VAL A 156 -0.68 15.00 4.21
C VAL A 156 -1.43 14.37 3.02
N GLY A 157 -2.18 13.33 3.29
CA GLY A 157 -3.19 12.75 2.38
C GLY A 157 -2.67 11.87 1.24
N LEU A 158 -1.64 12.28 0.54
CA LEU A 158 -1.09 11.51 -0.60
C LEU A 158 -0.10 10.42 -0.20
N GLY A 159 0.44 10.48 1.02
CA GLY A 159 1.49 9.57 1.46
C GLY A 159 1.03 8.12 1.50
N LEU A 160 -0.15 7.84 2.04
CA LEU A 160 -0.70 6.48 2.12
C LEU A 160 -0.94 5.90 0.72
N GLN A 161 -1.51 6.69 -0.19
CA GLN A 161 -1.74 6.26 -1.58
C GLN A 161 -0.40 5.93 -2.28
N LYS A 162 0.64 6.74 -2.10
CA LYS A 162 1.98 6.48 -2.66
C LYS A 162 2.57 5.18 -2.13
N ILE A 163 2.39 4.89 -0.83
CA ILE A 163 2.86 3.63 -0.24
C ILE A 163 2.17 2.43 -0.92
N TYR A 164 0.86 2.49 -1.13
CA TYR A 164 0.14 1.38 -1.79
C TYR A 164 0.49 1.23 -3.26
N ILE A 165 0.75 2.32 -3.99
CA ILE A 165 1.30 2.27 -5.36
C ILE A 165 2.68 1.59 -5.36
N TYR A 166 3.56 1.93 -4.41
CA TYR A 166 4.86 1.29 -4.27
C TYR A 166 4.73 -0.20 -3.92
N LYS A 167 3.85 -0.54 -2.97
CA LYS A 167 3.56 -1.93 -2.61
C LYS A 167 3.03 -2.74 -3.80
N GLU A 168 2.17 -2.15 -4.64
CA GLU A 168 1.67 -2.80 -5.85
C GLU A 168 2.79 -3.06 -6.84
N SER A 169 3.68 -2.09 -7.05
CA SER A 169 4.85 -2.25 -7.94
C SER A 169 5.83 -3.31 -7.44
N SER A 170 5.87 -3.56 -6.13
CA SER A 170 6.75 -4.51 -5.45
C SER A 170 6.07 -5.85 -5.13
N LEU A 171 4.90 -6.14 -5.65
CA LEU A 171 4.12 -7.38 -5.43
C LEU A 171 3.70 -7.61 -3.96
N ASN A 172 3.58 -6.54 -3.17
CA ASN A 172 3.23 -6.63 -1.75
C ASN A 172 1.77 -6.21 -1.47
N SER A 173 1.09 -5.64 -2.46
CA SER A 173 -0.31 -5.23 -2.39
C SER A 173 -0.90 -5.07 -3.79
N LYS A 174 -2.17 -4.74 -3.85
CA LYS A 174 -2.85 -4.23 -5.04
C LYS A 174 -3.66 -3.01 -4.64
N MET A 175 -3.49 -1.91 -5.38
CA MET A 175 -4.33 -0.74 -5.19
C MET A 175 -5.71 -0.99 -5.79
N VAL A 176 -6.75 -0.71 -5.02
CA VAL A 176 -8.15 -0.85 -5.43
C VAL A 176 -8.85 0.46 -5.15
N THR A 177 -9.57 0.98 -6.15
CA THR A 177 -10.39 2.16 -5.96
C THR A 177 -11.80 1.78 -5.51
N LEU A 178 -12.49 2.71 -4.86
CA LEU A 178 -13.88 2.53 -4.49
C LEU A 178 -14.76 2.25 -5.73
N GLN A 179 -14.47 2.92 -6.85
CA GLN A 179 -15.17 2.69 -8.11
C GLN A 179 -14.96 1.27 -8.63
N ASP A 180 -13.72 0.75 -8.59
CA ASP A 180 -13.44 -0.63 -9.00
C ASP A 180 -14.20 -1.62 -8.13
N PHE A 181 -14.19 -1.42 -6.80
CA PHE A 181 -14.90 -2.27 -5.85
C PHE A 181 -16.39 -2.36 -6.16
N ILE A 182 -17.06 -1.21 -6.32
CA ILE A 182 -18.50 -1.19 -6.57
C ILE A 182 -18.83 -1.72 -7.97
N SER A 183 -18.04 -1.34 -8.99
CA SER A 183 -18.22 -1.87 -10.35
C SER A 183 -18.09 -3.39 -10.41
N ASP A 184 -17.08 -3.95 -9.73
CA ASP A 184 -16.89 -5.39 -9.64
C ASP A 184 -18.00 -6.07 -8.82
N SER A 185 -18.55 -5.39 -7.78
CA SER A 185 -19.64 -5.92 -6.95
C SER A 185 -20.99 -5.99 -7.68
N LEU A 186 -21.18 -5.14 -8.69
CA LEU A 186 -22.39 -5.13 -9.52
C LEU A 186 -22.36 -6.17 -10.65
N ASP A 187 -21.19 -6.75 -10.93
CA ASP A 187 -21.01 -7.75 -11.98
C ASP A 187 -20.93 -9.15 -11.35
N PRO A 188 -21.94 -10.03 -11.55
CA PRO A 188 -21.96 -11.36 -10.95
C PRO A 188 -20.79 -12.27 -11.34
N SER A 189 -20.13 -11.95 -12.49
CA SER A 189 -18.96 -12.69 -12.99
C SER A 189 -17.65 -12.25 -12.36
N LYS A 190 -17.68 -11.21 -11.50
CA LYS A 190 -16.50 -10.64 -10.92
C LYS A 190 -16.47 -10.76 -9.40
N VAL A 191 -15.29 -10.64 -8.89
CA VAL A 191 -14.97 -10.61 -7.47
C VAL A 191 -14.30 -9.30 -7.14
N SER A 192 -14.84 -8.60 -6.19
CA SER A 192 -14.22 -7.40 -5.63
C SER A 192 -13.22 -7.81 -4.55
N ILE A 193 -12.11 -7.10 -4.48
CA ILE A 193 -11.11 -7.27 -3.42
C ILE A 193 -10.86 -5.94 -2.74
N VAL A 194 -10.49 -5.98 -1.47
CA VAL A 194 -10.12 -4.78 -0.70
C VAL A 194 -8.83 -5.07 0.08
N PRO A 195 -7.78 -4.28 -0.09
CA PRO A 195 -6.53 -4.44 0.65
C PRO A 195 -6.66 -3.94 2.09
N GLN A 196 -5.99 -4.63 3.03
CA GLN A 196 -5.96 -4.28 4.43
C GLN A 196 -4.97 -3.14 4.73
N LEU A 197 -5.37 -2.20 5.59
CA LEU A 197 -4.49 -1.29 6.29
C LEU A 197 -4.28 -1.80 7.71
N ASN A 198 -3.02 -2.02 8.08
CA ASN A 198 -2.64 -2.31 9.45
C ASN A 198 -1.40 -1.47 9.79
N ILE A 199 -1.57 -0.54 10.73
CA ILE A 199 -0.52 0.33 11.26
C ILE A 199 -0.21 -0.17 12.66
N THR A 200 1.02 -0.63 12.85
CA THR A 200 1.55 -1.01 14.15
C THR A 200 2.45 0.09 14.68
N GLU A 201 2.45 0.30 15.97
CA GLU A 201 3.41 1.20 16.62
C GLU A 201 4.80 0.54 16.57
N ALA A 202 5.81 1.29 16.17
CA ALA A 202 7.18 0.82 16.27
C ALA A 202 7.54 0.76 17.76
N GLN A 203 7.77 -0.42 18.28
CA GLN A 203 8.33 -0.57 19.61
C GLN A 203 9.69 0.14 19.65
N SER A 204 9.82 1.17 20.48
CA SER A 204 11.08 1.81 20.77
C SER A 204 11.92 0.82 21.56
N GLY A 205 12.89 0.19 20.89
CA GLY A 205 13.99 -0.56 21.51
C GLY A 205 13.73 -2.04 21.81
N GLU A 206 13.75 -2.87 20.82
CA GLU A 206 14.45 -4.14 20.93
C GLU A 206 15.75 -4.01 20.14
N ASN A 207 16.84 -3.77 20.89
CA ASN A 207 18.15 -4.15 20.46
C ASN A 207 18.09 -5.64 20.08
N THR A 208 18.18 -5.94 18.82
CA THR A 208 18.56 -7.28 18.37
C THR A 208 19.98 -7.51 18.86
N SER A 209 20.10 -7.93 20.11
CA SER A 209 21.29 -8.62 20.58
C SER A 209 21.33 -9.94 19.81
N SER A 210 22.31 -10.03 18.95
CA SER A 210 22.77 -11.29 18.37
C SER A 210 22.87 -12.34 19.47
N PRO A 211 22.52 -13.62 19.24
CA PRO A 211 22.71 -14.65 20.24
C PRO A 211 24.21 -14.82 20.50
N SER A 212 24.67 -14.28 21.63
CA SER A 212 25.98 -14.62 22.19
C SER A 212 25.92 -16.08 22.60
N SER A 213 26.76 -16.88 21.95
CA SER A 213 27.09 -18.24 22.36
C SER A 213 27.56 -18.23 23.81
N GLU A 214 26.80 -18.82 24.69
CA GLU A 214 27.28 -19.24 26.01
C GLU A 214 28.28 -20.37 25.83
N SER A 215 29.54 -20.08 26.08
CA SER A 215 30.58 -21.07 26.35
C SER A 215 30.90 -20.94 27.85
N SER A 216 30.45 -21.93 28.58
CA SER A 216 30.88 -22.25 29.94
C SER A 216 32.36 -22.64 29.97
N GLY A 217 33.12 -22.02 30.83
CA GLY A 217 34.53 -22.40 31.10
C GLY A 217 35.02 -21.72 32.36
N GLU A 218 35.08 -22.48 33.43
CA GLU A 218 35.64 -22.15 34.75
C GLU A 218 37.16 -21.85 34.71
N GLY A 219 37.60 -20.93 35.58
CA GLY A 219 38.79 -21.18 36.40
C GLY A 219 40.00 -20.28 36.22
N SER A 220 40.31 -19.57 37.31
CA SER A 220 41.60 -19.30 37.90
C SER A 220 42.45 -18.08 37.49
N THR A 221 42.45 -17.13 38.40
CA THR A 221 43.52 -16.38 39.14
C THR A 221 44.89 -16.13 38.52
N SER A 222 45.31 -14.90 38.84
CA SER A 222 46.70 -14.34 39.09
C SER A 222 47.43 -13.77 37.86
N GLY A 223 47.71 -12.48 37.86
CA GLY A 223 48.85 -11.86 38.50
C GLY A 223 49.66 -11.06 37.51
N ALA A 224 49.75 -9.77 37.75
CA ALA A 224 50.92 -8.90 37.71
C ALA A 224 51.59 -8.45 36.39
N THR A 225 51.61 -7.11 36.29
CA THR A 225 52.76 -6.24 35.94
C THR A 225 53.30 -6.17 34.54
N GLY A 226 53.24 -5.02 33.91
CA GLY A 226 54.47 -4.28 33.64
C GLY A 226 54.67 -3.83 32.19
N SER A 227 54.77 -2.51 32.06
CA SER A 227 55.68 -1.75 31.20
C SER A 227 55.40 -1.59 29.69
N THR A 228 55.10 -0.34 29.35
CA THR A 228 55.53 0.35 28.10
C THR A 228 57.03 0.30 27.90
N PRO A 229 57.63 0.49 26.68
CA PRO A 229 57.69 1.84 26.11
C PRO A 229 57.75 1.95 24.55
N SER A 230 57.40 3.16 24.07
CA SER A 230 58.09 4.06 23.09
C SER A 230 58.77 3.56 21.83
N GLY A 231 58.55 4.31 20.75
CA GLY A 231 59.43 4.48 19.60
C GLY A 231 58.66 4.76 18.31
N VAL A 232 58.46 5.98 17.90
CA VAL A 232 59.24 6.94 17.11
C VAL A 232 59.48 6.53 15.65
N GLY A 233 59.15 7.43 14.74
CA GLY A 233 59.65 7.52 13.38
C GLY A 233 58.57 7.58 12.33
N ASP A 234 58.21 8.59 11.79
CA ASP A 234 58.73 9.75 11.04
C ASP A 234 58.53 9.63 9.54
N SER A 235 58.13 10.74 8.94
CA SER A 235 58.32 11.24 7.56
C SER A 235 57.27 10.79 6.51
N ALA A 236 56.65 11.65 5.89
CA ALA A 236 56.75 12.95 5.24
C ALA A 236 56.05 12.96 3.89
N SER A 237 55.46 14.05 3.60
CA SER A 237 55.32 14.85 2.37
C SER A 237 54.35 14.36 1.32
N GLY A 238 53.60 15.19 0.70
CA GLY A 238 53.54 16.58 0.37
C GLY A 238 52.29 16.93 -0.38
N SER A 239 51.87 18.10 -0.19
CA SER A 239 51.59 19.22 -1.13
C SER A 239 50.63 18.93 -2.27
N SER A 240 49.71 19.74 -2.64
CA SER A 240 49.63 21.20 -2.78
C SER A 240 48.21 21.62 -3.18
N SER A 241 47.71 22.69 -2.62
CA SER A 241 47.32 23.99 -3.24
C SER A 241 46.06 23.92 -4.10
N SER A 242 45.15 24.84 -4.11
CA SER A 242 45.16 26.28 -3.82
C SER A 242 43.75 26.83 -3.94
N SER A 243 43.45 27.79 -3.17
CA SER A 243 42.92 29.13 -3.41
C SER A 243 41.46 29.24 -3.76
N GLY A 244 40.70 30.17 -3.24
CA GLY A 244 40.94 31.40 -2.58
C GLY A 244 39.62 32.10 -2.31
N SER A 245 39.71 33.01 -1.38
CA SER A 245 39.14 34.35 -1.26
C SER A 245 37.62 34.49 -1.32
N GLY A 246 37.02 35.27 -0.50
CA GLY A 246 37.38 36.32 0.42
C GLY A 246 36.16 36.97 1.00
N SER A 247 36.40 37.50 2.18
CA SER A 247 36.08 38.80 2.77
C SER A 247 34.60 39.08 2.99
N SER A 248 34.17 39.50 4.03
CA SER A 248 34.38 40.55 5.04
C SER A 248 33.00 40.81 5.62
N GLY A 249 32.72 41.07 6.87
CA GLY A 249 33.31 41.79 7.91
C GLY A 249 32.23 42.33 8.80
N SER A 250 32.57 42.59 10.02
CA SER A 250 32.00 43.58 10.92
C SER A 250 31.09 43.09 12.05
N SER A 251 31.62 42.81 13.20
CA SER A 251 31.66 43.54 14.46
C SER A 251 30.35 44.14 14.98
N GLY A 252 29.99 43.72 16.22
CA GLY A 252 29.04 44.42 17.07
C GLY A 252 28.95 43.76 18.43
N SER A 253 29.65 44.32 19.40
CA SER A 253 29.68 44.00 20.82
C SER A 253 28.39 44.37 21.54
N GLY A 254 28.06 43.65 22.64
CA GLY A 254 27.19 44.22 23.68
C GLY A 254 26.60 43.19 24.63
N GLY A 255 27.25 42.98 25.74
CA GLY A 255 26.75 43.11 27.10
C GLY A 255 25.69 42.14 27.64
N GLY A 256 26.16 41.25 28.46
CA GLY A 256 25.74 40.79 29.75
C GLY A 256 24.29 40.78 30.21
N SER A 257 23.87 39.65 30.70
CA SER A 257 23.26 39.53 32.04
C SER A 257 22.90 38.04 32.29
N GLY A 258 23.34 37.54 33.44
CA GLY A 258 23.05 36.17 33.89
C GLY A 258 21.57 35.97 34.15
N GLY A 259 21.09 34.86 33.68
CA GLY A 259 19.80 34.28 33.98
C GLY A 259 19.96 32.79 34.14
N GLN A 260 20.03 32.36 35.39
CA GLN A 260 19.99 30.98 35.82
C GLN A 260 18.62 30.43 35.44
N SER A 261 18.53 29.66 34.39
CA SER A 261 17.33 28.89 34.07
C SER A 261 17.60 27.44 34.41
N SER A 262 16.88 26.99 35.42
CA SER A 262 16.66 25.62 35.82
C SER A 262 16.49 24.73 34.60
N GLY A 263 17.34 23.70 34.52
CA GLY A 263 17.22 22.62 33.54
C GLY A 263 15.90 21.87 33.72
N GLY A 264 14.92 22.22 32.93
CA GLY A 264 13.83 21.34 32.62
C GLY A 264 14.33 20.34 31.62
N ASN A 265 14.58 19.11 32.04
CA ASN A 265 14.65 17.94 31.17
C ASN A 265 13.30 17.85 30.41
N SER A 266 13.19 18.50 29.29
CA SER A 266 12.24 18.07 28.28
C SER A 266 12.81 16.80 27.69
N GLU A 267 12.45 15.66 28.29
CA GLU A 267 12.46 14.40 27.58
C GLU A 267 11.66 14.64 26.29
N ALA A 268 12.36 14.85 25.18
CA ALA A 268 11.78 14.76 23.87
C ALA A 268 11.27 13.33 23.79
N SER A 269 9.98 13.15 24.06
CA SER A 269 9.26 11.91 23.82
C SER A 269 9.57 11.55 22.37
N ALA A 270 10.43 10.55 22.17
CA ALA A 270 10.73 10.02 20.85
C ALA A 270 9.40 9.64 20.25
N ALA A 271 8.97 10.38 19.22
CA ALA A 271 7.71 10.12 18.55
C ALA A 271 7.71 8.68 18.09
N VAL A 272 6.80 7.88 18.60
CA VAL A 272 6.63 6.48 18.23
C VAL A 272 6.27 6.45 16.76
N LYS A 273 7.22 6.01 15.91
CA LYS A 273 7.00 5.93 14.47
C LYS A 273 6.10 4.75 14.17
N GLY A 274 4.96 5.01 13.54
CA GLY A 274 4.09 3.95 13.04
C GLY A 274 4.73 3.21 11.85
N ARG A 275 4.45 1.90 11.73
CA ARG A 275 4.86 1.08 10.58
C ARG A 275 3.64 0.46 9.93
N ILE A 276 3.57 0.53 8.60
CA ILE A 276 2.57 -0.18 7.82
C ILE A 276 3.08 -1.61 7.55
N GLN A 277 2.22 -2.59 7.73
CA GLN A 277 2.50 -3.98 7.42
C GLN A 277 3.10 -4.15 6.01
N PHE A 278 4.15 -4.96 5.87
CA PHE A 278 4.86 -5.13 4.60
C PHE A 278 4.01 -5.81 3.54
N PHE A 279 3.49 -7.01 3.82
CA PHE A 279 2.52 -7.68 2.99
C PHE A 279 1.09 -7.27 3.37
N THR A 280 0.23 -7.17 2.38
CA THR A 280 -1.14 -6.68 2.59
C THR A 280 -2.14 -7.82 2.40
N PRO A 281 -2.83 -8.28 3.45
CA PRO A 281 -3.99 -9.16 3.32
C PRO A 281 -5.08 -8.54 2.46
N PHE A 282 -5.93 -9.40 1.88
CA PHE A 282 -7.06 -8.98 1.06
C PHE A 282 -8.35 -9.63 1.55
N ALA A 283 -9.38 -8.82 1.78
CA ALA A 283 -10.74 -9.29 1.84
C ALA A 283 -11.32 -9.43 0.43
N TYR A 284 -12.11 -10.47 0.17
CA TYR A 284 -12.78 -10.66 -1.11
C TYR A 284 -14.30 -10.77 -0.95
N PHE A 285 -15.01 -10.22 -1.94
CA PHE A 285 -16.45 -10.05 -1.91
C PHE A 285 -17.07 -10.58 -3.20
N LYS A 286 -18.24 -11.20 -3.11
CA LYS A 286 -19.07 -11.59 -4.24
C LYS A 286 -20.42 -10.88 -4.13
N ASN A 287 -20.80 -10.12 -5.15
CA ASN A 287 -22.03 -9.31 -5.16
C ASN A 287 -22.15 -8.37 -3.94
N GLY A 288 -21.03 -7.78 -3.52
CA GLY A 288 -20.95 -6.89 -2.36
C GLY A 288 -20.99 -7.57 -1.00
N LYS A 289 -21.11 -8.90 -0.93
CA LYS A 289 -21.08 -9.68 0.32
C LYS A 289 -19.69 -10.19 0.61
N PHE A 290 -19.23 -10.05 1.84
CA PHE A 290 -17.96 -10.59 2.31
C PHE A 290 -17.94 -12.12 2.23
N MET A 291 -16.88 -12.69 1.65
CA MET A 291 -16.75 -14.13 1.43
C MET A 291 -15.52 -14.73 2.12
N GLY A 292 -14.53 -13.90 2.48
CA GLY A 292 -13.33 -14.36 3.15
C GLY A 292 -12.12 -13.47 2.92
N GLU A 293 -10.97 -13.94 3.39
CA GLU A 293 -9.71 -13.21 3.33
C GLU A 293 -8.56 -14.10 2.83
N ILE A 294 -7.56 -13.47 2.20
CA ILE A 294 -6.24 -14.05 1.95
C ILE A 294 -5.26 -13.34 2.87
N THR A 295 -4.73 -14.05 3.87
CA THR A 295 -3.86 -13.47 4.91
C THR A 295 -2.43 -13.99 4.89
N ASP A 296 -2.21 -15.21 4.37
CA ASP A 296 -0.88 -15.80 4.28
C ASP A 296 -0.04 -15.11 3.20
N GLN A 297 1.19 -14.73 3.56
CA GLN A 297 2.12 -14.02 2.69
C GLN A 297 2.38 -14.76 1.35
N LYS A 298 2.56 -16.07 1.41
CA LYS A 298 2.86 -16.89 0.23
C LYS A 298 1.66 -17.01 -0.70
N GLU A 299 0.46 -17.07 -0.11
CA GLU A 299 -0.80 -17.04 -0.84
C GLU A 299 -1.04 -15.67 -1.49
N ILE A 300 -0.76 -14.57 -0.76
CA ILE A 300 -0.85 -13.20 -1.28
C ILE A 300 0.05 -13.04 -2.52
N ILE A 301 1.32 -13.46 -2.43
CA ILE A 301 2.24 -13.42 -3.57
C ILE A 301 1.66 -14.22 -4.76
N SER A 302 1.20 -15.44 -4.51
CA SER A 302 0.66 -16.32 -5.55
C SER A 302 -0.63 -15.79 -6.17
N PHE A 303 -1.44 -15.07 -5.41
CA PHE A 303 -2.61 -14.35 -5.91
C PHE A 303 -2.21 -13.14 -6.79
N LEU A 304 -1.21 -12.37 -6.36
CA LEU A 304 -0.79 -11.15 -7.05
C LEU A 304 0.03 -11.43 -8.32
N LEU A 305 0.75 -12.56 -8.39
CA LEU A 305 1.59 -12.92 -9.53
C LEU A 305 0.86 -12.88 -10.88
N PRO A 306 -0.32 -13.51 -11.06
CA PRO A 306 -1.03 -13.45 -12.33
C PRO A 306 -1.76 -12.13 -12.58
N THR A 307 -2.12 -11.38 -11.53
CA THR A 307 -3.07 -10.27 -11.61
C THR A 307 -2.42 -8.88 -11.66
N ASN A 308 -1.24 -8.70 -11.05
CA ASN A 308 -0.60 -7.39 -10.94
C ASN A 308 0.39 -7.08 -12.05
N LYS A 309 0.44 -5.81 -12.44
CA LYS A 309 1.53 -5.25 -13.26
C LYS A 309 2.65 -4.80 -12.34
N THR A 310 3.54 -5.71 -11.99
CA THR A 310 4.70 -5.42 -11.14
C THR A 310 5.91 -5.02 -11.97
N GLN A 311 6.77 -4.16 -11.39
CA GLN A 311 8.03 -3.75 -12.01
C GLN A 311 9.20 -4.57 -11.47
N VAL A 312 9.57 -4.36 -10.22
CA VAL A 312 10.67 -5.07 -9.55
C VAL A 312 10.16 -5.58 -8.22
N PHE A 313 10.43 -6.83 -7.91
CA PHE A 313 10.05 -7.41 -6.62
C PHE A 313 11.03 -8.49 -6.19
N ASP A 314 11.08 -8.70 -4.89
CA ASP A 314 11.91 -9.73 -4.27
C ASP A 314 11.03 -10.93 -3.90
N LEU A 315 11.59 -12.13 -4.06
CA LEU A 315 10.92 -13.38 -3.79
C LEU A 315 11.89 -14.31 -3.06
N VAL A 316 11.44 -14.89 -1.95
CA VAL A 316 12.21 -15.91 -1.22
C VAL A 316 11.69 -17.29 -1.59
N ILE A 317 12.58 -18.13 -2.09
CA ILE A 317 12.32 -19.55 -2.35
C ILE A 317 12.91 -20.34 -1.20
N GLU A 318 12.07 -21.11 -0.55
CA GLU A 318 12.44 -21.97 0.59
C GLU A 318 12.65 -23.42 0.13
N ASN A 319 13.28 -24.20 0.99
CA ASN A 319 13.48 -25.64 0.80
C ASN A 319 14.19 -25.97 -0.52
N VAL A 320 15.16 -25.14 -0.90
CA VAL A 320 16.04 -25.44 -2.03
C VAL A 320 17.03 -26.50 -1.61
N ASN A 321 16.90 -27.69 -2.21
CA ASN A 321 17.74 -28.83 -1.87
C ASN A 321 18.24 -29.49 -3.17
N ASP A 322 19.55 -29.55 -3.35
CA ASP A 322 20.19 -30.18 -4.49
C ASP A 322 20.85 -31.54 -4.15
N GLY A 323 20.78 -31.94 -2.88
CA GLY A 323 21.32 -33.18 -2.37
C GLY A 323 22.84 -33.16 -2.12
N ASN A 324 23.50 -32.04 -2.41
CA ASN A 324 24.96 -31.90 -2.27
C ASN A 324 25.38 -30.72 -1.40
N VAL A 325 25.07 -29.50 -1.84
CA VAL A 325 25.56 -28.28 -1.20
C VAL A 325 24.39 -27.60 -0.43
N TYR A 326 23.18 -27.67 -0.97
CA TYR A 326 22.01 -27.03 -0.36
C TYR A 326 21.16 -28.04 0.40
N HIS A 327 21.00 -27.79 1.69
CA HIS A 327 20.13 -28.52 2.60
C HIS A 327 19.05 -27.59 3.11
N ASP A 328 17.84 -27.61 2.47
CA ASP A 328 16.71 -26.77 2.80
C ASP A 328 17.03 -25.25 2.79
N ALA A 329 17.89 -24.85 1.87
CA ALA A 329 18.34 -23.47 1.76
C ALA A 329 17.19 -22.53 1.41
N LYS A 330 17.27 -21.29 1.90
CA LYS A 330 16.42 -20.16 1.49
C LYS A 330 17.19 -19.30 0.50
N VAL A 331 16.57 -19.01 -0.63
CA VAL A 331 17.19 -18.26 -1.72
C VAL A 331 16.37 -17.01 -2.01
N GLY A 332 16.97 -15.85 -1.83
CA GLY A 332 16.41 -14.55 -2.18
C GLY A 332 16.66 -14.22 -3.65
N LEU A 333 15.60 -13.99 -4.38
CA LEU A 333 15.61 -13.61 -5.79
C LEU A 333 15.05 -12.20 -5.98
N ARG A 334 15.72 -11.40 -6.80
CA ARG A 334 15.17 -10.13 -7.32
C ARG A 334 14.76 -10.30 -8.76
N ILE A 335 13.48 -10.06 -9.03
CA ILE A 335 12.90 -10.19 -10.35
C ILE A 335 12.69 -8.79 -10.93
N TYR A 336 13.37 -8.46 -12.04
CA TYR A 336 13.30 -7.14 -12.68
C TYR A 336 12.20 -7.04 -13.72
N LYS A 337 11.72 -8.17 -14.23
CA LYS A 337 10.66 -8.17 -15.23
C LYS A 337 9.81 -9.43 -15.09
N LYS A 338 8.51 -9.22 -15.00
CA LYS A 338 7.51 -10.28 -14.94
C LYS A 338 6.59 -10.21 -16.16
N SER A 339 6.20 -11.34 -16.68
CA SER A 339 5.09 -11.49 -17.62
C SER A 339 4.07 -12.46 -17.05
N SER A 340 2.79 -12.24 -17.35
CA SER A 340 1.71 -13.14 -16.97
C SER A 340 0.74 -13.29 -18.14
N LYS A 341 0.29 -14.52 -18.40
CA LYS A 341 -0.70 -14.85 -19.41
C LYS A 341 -1.68 -15.87 -18.85
N ILE A 342 -2.96 -15.56 -18.98
CA ILE A 342 -4.05 -16.48 -18.66
C ILE A 342 -4.61 -17.00 -19.97
N ASN A 343 -4.90 -18.27 -20.05
CA ASN A 343 -5.62 -18.89 -21.16
C ASN A 343 -6.55 -19.97 -20.62
N VAL A 344 -7.74 -20.08 -21.20
CA VAL A 344 -8.68 -21.16 -20.87
C VAL A 344 -8.89 -22.02 -22.10
N ASP A 345 -8.63 -23.30 -21.94
CA ASP A 345 -8.76 -24.31 -22.98
C ASP A 345 -10.00 -25.17 -22.71
N PHE A 346 -10.91 -25.22 -23.68
CA PHE A 346 -12.16 -25.98 -23.62
C PHE A 346 -12.11 -27.27 -24.45
N SER A 347 -10.95 -27.66 -24.97
CA SER A 347 -10.82 -28.86 -25.85
C SER A 347 -10.89 -30.19 -25.10
N GLY A 348 -10.70 -30.17 -23.76
CA GLY A 348 -10.72 -31.37 -22.91
C GLY A 348 -12.09 -31.69 -22.34
N ALA A 349 -12.17 -32.79 -21.58
CA ALA A 349 -13.39 -33.18 -20.84
C ALA A 349 -13.80 -32.14 -19.82
N ARG A 350 -12.84 -31.44 -19.25
CA ARG A 350 -13.03 -30.28 -18.35
C ARG A 350 -12.23 -29.10 -18.87
N PRO A 351 -12.79 -27.87 -18.81
CA PRO A 351 -12.03 -26.68 -19.15
C PRO A 351 -10.79 -26.54 -18.26
N LYS A 352 -9.68 -26.11 -18.86
CA LYS A 352 -8.42 -25.93 -18.17
C LYS A 352 -7.98 -24.47 -18.21
N ALA A 353 -7.98 -23.82 -17.06
CA ALA A 353 -7.46 -22.46 -16.86
C ALA A 353 -5.95 -22.52 -16.59
N LYS A 354 -5.15 -22.10 -17.56
CA LYS A 354 -3.69 -22.15 -17.52
C LYS A 354 -3.12 -20.77 -17.27
N PHE A 355 -2.36 -20.65 -16.18
CA PHE A 355 -1.66 -19.45 -15.76
C PHE A 355 -0.18 -19.62 -16.07
N LYS A 356 0.32 -18.89 -17.06
CA LYS A 356 1.73 -18.90 -17.43
C LYS A 356 2.40 -17.64 -16.92
N ILE A 357 3.35 -17.79 -16.00
CA ILE A 357 4.14 -16.72 -15.41
C ILE A 357 5.57 -16.82 -15.93
N GLY A 358 6.10 -15.71 -16.43
CA GLY A 358 7.48 -15.62 -16.86
C GLY A 358 8.26 -14.63 -15.98
N PHE A 359 9.39 -15.05 -15.45
CA PHE A 359 10.37 -14.18 -14.83
C PHE A 359 11.52 -13.96 -15.79
N ASP A 360 11.69 -12.72 -16.23
CA ASP A 360 12.82 -12.30 -17.06
C ASP A 360 13.77 -11.44 -16.23
N LYS A 361 15.08 -11.61 -16.43
CA LYS A 361 16.12 -10.88 -15.72
C LYS A 361 15.99 -11.06 -14.19
N VAL A 362 16.40 -12.22 -13.74
CA VAL A 362 16.39 -12.63 -12.33
C VAL A 362 17.79 -12.54 -11.76
N GLN A 363 17.96 -11.87 -10.63
CA GLN A 363 19.22 -11.76 -9.89
C GLN A 363 19.10 -12.53 -8.59
N LEU A 364 20.13 -13.33 -8.29
CA LEU A 364 20.31 -13.94 -6.98
C LEU A 364 20.82 -12.88 -6.01
N MET A 365 20.10 -12.68 -4.91
CA MET A 365 20.42 -11.67 -3.89
C MET A 365 21.19 -12.29 -2.72
N GLU A 366 20.65 -13.38 -2.19
CA GLU A 366 21.20 -14.05 -1.02
C GLU A 366 20.89 -15.54 -1.04
N VAL A 367 21.73 -16.31 -0.35
CA VAL A 367 21.47 -17.73 -0.05
C VAL A 367 21.72 -17.93 1.44
N ILE A 368 20.73 -18.45 2.14
CA ILE A 368 20.84 -18.84 3.55
C ILE A 368 20.79 -20.38 3.58
N ASN A 369 21.89 -20.98 3.93
CA ASN A 369 22.03 -22.42 4.06
C ASN A 369 22.54 -22.76 5.45
N ASP A 370 21.93 -23.72 6.15
CA ASP A 370 22.25 -24.10 7.53
C ASP A 370 22.33 -22.89 8.50
N GLY A 371 21.49 -21.87 8.29
CA GLY A 371 21.45 -20.65 9.11
C GLY A 371 22.57 -19.64 8.80
N VAL A 372 23.48 -19.94 7.87
CA VAL A 372 24.53 -19.00 7.43
C VAL A 372 24.09 -18.29 6.17
N ALA A 373 24.10 -16.95 6.21
CA ALA A 373 23.80 -16.12 5.05
C ALA A 373 25.09 -15.90 4.22
N TYR A 374 25.00 -16.21 2.94
CA TYR A 374 26.04 -15.92 1.96
C TYR A 374 25.59 -14.73 1.11
N GLU A 375 26.15 -13.55 1.38
CA GLU A 375 25.95 -12.37 0.55
C GLU A 375 26.92 -12.39 -0.64
N GLY A 376 26.39 -12.13 -1.82
CA GLY A 376 27.17 -12.06 -3.04
C GLY A 376 27.39 -13.42 -3.69
N ALA A 377 26.53 -13.76 -4.62
CA ALA A 377 26.62 -14.97 -5.40
C ALA A 377 27.99 -15.12 -6.06
N ASN A 378 28.77 -16.06 -5.54
CA ASN A 378 29.98 -16.53 -6.21
C ASN A 378 29.60 -16.97 -7.64
N GLN A 379 30.26 -16.45 -8.64
CA GLN A 379 29.93 -16.64 -10.06
C GLN A 379 29.93 -18.12 -10.52
N ASN A 380 30.37 -19.05 -9.68
CA ASN A 380 30.44 -20.49 -9.95
C ASN A 380 29.12 -21.25 -9.68
N LEU A 381 28.13 -20.61 -9.08
CA LEU A 381 26.77 -21.11 -8.83
C LEU A 381 25.91 -21.32 -10.10
N LYS A 382 26.45 -21.13 -11.28
CA LYS A 382 25.71 -20.76 -12.49
C LYS A 382 24.99 -21.84 -13.28
N VAL A 383 25.24 -23.11 -13.13
CA VAL A 383 24.66 -24.09 -14.07
C VAL A 383 23.82 -25.18 -13.39
N TYR A 384 24.28 -25.80 -12.35
CA TYR A 384 23.53 -26.85 -11.65
C TYR A 384 22.38 -26.29 -10.80
N GLU A 385 22.63 -25.20 -10.16
CA GLU A 385 21.72 -24.50 -9.25
C GLU A 385 20.48 -23.95 -9.94
N ASN A 386 20.63 -23.52 -11.18
CA ASN A 386 19.56 -22.93 -11.96
C ASN A 386 18.35 -23.89 -12.13
N ASN A 387 18.58 -25.20 -12.34
CA ASN A 387 17.51 -26.18 -12.51
C ASN A 387 16.85 -26.55 -11.17
N THR A 388 17.64 -26.73 -10.11
CA THR A 388 17.12 -27.03 -8.77
C THR A 388 16.31 -25.86 -8.23
N LEU A 389 16.84 -24.65 -8.34
CA LEU A 389 16.16 -23.44 -7.94
C LEU A 389 14.87 -23.21 -8.76
N LYS A 390 14.90 -23.42 -10.08
CA LYS A 390 13.68 -23.32 -10.93
C LYS A 390 12.62 -24.33 -10.51
N LYS A 391 13.01 -25.56 -10.22
CA LYS A 391 12.08 -26.60 -9.76
C LYS A 391 11.49 -26.26 -8.38
N ALA A 392 12.33 -25.80 -7.43
CA ALA A 392 11.88 -25.38 -6.11
C ALA A 392 10.91 -24.18 -6.20
N ALA A 393 11.26 -23.16 -6.97
CA ALA A 393 10.42 -21.99 -7.20
C ALA A 393 9.08 -22.38 -7.84
N HIS A 394 9.10 -23.20 -8.88
CA HIS A 394 7.86 -23.68 -9.51
C HIS A 394 7.00 -24.47 -8.52
N LYS A 395 7.59 -25.40 -7.77
CA LYS A 395 6.88 -26.20 -6.77
C LYS A 395 6.23 -25.32 -5.71
N GLN A 396 7.01 -24.43 -5.08
CA GLN A 396 6.52 -23.54 -4.04
C GLN A 396 5.36 -22.65 -4.52
N LEU A 397 5.54 -22.00 -5.66
CA LEU A 397 4.52 -21.09 -6.18
C LEU A 397 3.28 -21.84 -6.67
N ALA A 398 3.43 -23.00 -7.30
CA ALA A 398 2.30 -23.84 -7.72
C ALA A 398 1.50 -24.39 -6.54
N GLU A 399 2.16 -24.80 -5.45
CA GLU A 399 1.49 -25.26 -4.22
C GLU A 399 0.69 -24.12 -3.56
N ASN A 400 1.27 -22.93 -3.44
CA ASN A 400 0.57 -21.78 -2.88
C ASN A 400 -0.56 -21.30 -3.79
N PHE A 401 -0.36 -21.31 -5.11
CA PHE A 401 -1.43 -21.02 -6.08
C PHE A 401 -2.60 -22.00 -5.92
N LYS A 402 -2.34 -23.29 -5.75
CA LYS A 402 -3.40 -24.30 -5.49
C LYS A 402 -4.18 -24.00 -4.22
N LYS A 403 -3.52 -23.52 -3.15
CA LYS A 403 -4.21 -23.12 -1.91
C LYS A 403 -5.19 -21.96 -2.17
N VAL A 404 -4.75 -20.93 -2.90
CA VAL A 404 -5.61 -19.79 -3.27
C VAL A 404 -6.80 -20.24 -4.12
N VAL A 405 -6.56 -21.11 -5.13
CA VAL A 405 -7.64 -21.70 -5.93
C VAL A 405 -8.62 -22.48 -5.06
N SER A 406 -8.10 -23.31 -4.15
CA SER A 406 -8.94 -24.13 -3.25
C SER A 406 -9.78 -23.26 -2.32
N ALA A 407 -9.22 -22.17 -1.78
CA ALA A 407 -9.95 -21.20 -0.99
C ALA A 407 -11.08 -20.55 -1.79
N GLY A 408 -10.79 -20.14 -3.04
CA GLY A 408 -11.80 -19.59 -3.95
C GLY A 408 -12.91 -20.58 -4.28
N LYS A 409 -12.58 -21.84 -4.61
CA LYS A 409 -13.57 -22.90 -4.86
C LYS A 409 -14.45 -23.14 -3.61
N LYS A 410 -13.84 -23.29 -2.42
CA LYS A 410 -14.57 -23.51 -1.16
C LYS A 410 -15.54 -22.37 -0.86
N ALA A 411 -15.16 -21.13 -1.13
CA ALA A 411 -16.01 -19.96 -0.95
C ALA A 411 -16.95 -19.71 -2.13
N ASN A 412 -16.84 -20.49 -3.19
CA ASN A 412 -17.53 -20.27 -4.48
C ASN A 412 -17.29 -18.87 -5.06
N VAL A 413 -16.01 -18.46 -5.06
CA VAL A 413 -15.54 -17.14 -5.47
C VAL A 413 -14.47 -17.27 -6.55
N ASP A 414 -14.69 -16.65 -7.71
CA ASP A 414 -13.74 -16.64 -8.83
C ASP A 414 -12.66 -15.56 -8.60
N ILE A 415 -11.73 -15.84 -7.68
CA ILE A 415 -10.68 -14.90 -7.26
C ILE A 415 -9.82 -14.42 -8.45
N PHE A 416 -9.64 -15.26 -9.48
CA PHE A 416 -8.84 -14.94 -10.67
C PHE A 416 -9.64 -14.36 -11.83
N LYS A 417 -10.95 -14.14 -11.66
CA LYS A 417 -11.85 -13.58 -12.69
C LYS A 417 -11.85 -14.36 -13.99
N ILE A 418 -11.86 -15.70 -13.89
CA ILE A 418 -11.89 -16.61 -15.06
C ILE A 418 -13.17 -16.44 -15.86
N ALA A 419 -14.32 -16.27 -15.20
CA ALA A 419 -15.58 -16.01 -15.86
C ALA A 419 -15.55 -14.73 -16.70
N ASP A 420 -15.02 -13.63 -16.15
CA ASP A 420 -14.85 -12.36 -16.89
C ASP A 420 -13.91 -12.54 -18.09
N PHE A 421 -12.79 -13.26 -17.90
CA PHE A 421 -11.88 -13.59 -19.00
C PHE A 421 -12.57 -14.40 -20.10
N CYS A 422 -13.28 -15.46 -19.74
CA CYS A 422 -13.99 -16.33 -20.70
C CYS A 422 -15.11 -15.56 -21.40
N TYR A 423 -15.87 -14.74 -20.67
CA TYR A 423 -16.92 -13.93 -21.26
C TYR A 423 -16.39 -12.97 -22.33
N ARG A 424 -15.22 -12.36 -22.11
CA ARG A 424 -14.61 -11.40 -23.05
C ARG A 424 -13.91 -12.07 -24.23
N PHE A 425 -13.19 -13.16 -24.00
CA PHE A 425 -12.26 -13.71 -25.00
C PHE A 425 -12.65 -15.10 -25.53
N LYS A 426 -13.55 -15.82 -24.85
CA LYS A 426 -13.98 -17.18 -25.17
C LYS A 426 -15.51 -17.35 -25.06
N ASN A 427 -16.25 -16.35 -25.47
CA ASN A 427 -17.69 -16.23 -25.21
C ASN A 427 -18.52 -17.41 -25.72
N LYS A 428 -18.20 -17.97 -26.91
CA LYS A 428 -18.94 -19.09 -27.48
C LYS A 428 -18.73 -20.35 -26.66
N GLU A 429 -17.49 -20.70 -26.42
CA GLU A 429 -17.08 -21.90 -25.68
C GLU A 429 -17.55 -21.80 -24.23
N TRP A 430 -17.48 -20.60 -23.64
CA TRP A 430 -17.97 -20.33 -22.29
C TRP A 430 -19.48 -20.54 -22.15
N LYS A 431 -20.28 -20.02 -23.08
CA LYS A 431 -21.74 -20.22 -23.08
C LYS A 431 -22.13 -21.70 -23.30
N GLU A 432 -21.39 -22.41 -24.12
CA GLU A 432 -21.59 -23.83 -24.33
C GLU A 432 -21.26 -24.65 -23.09
N PHE A 433 -20.14 -24.34 -22.44
CA PHE A 433 -19.75 -24.95 -21.17
C PHE A 433 -20.83 -24.74 -20.10
N LEU A 434 -21.31 -23.49 -19.90
CA LEU A 434 -22.33 -23.18 -18.89
C LEU A 434 -23.67 -23.91 -19.15
N LYS A 435 -24.02 -24.24 -20.40
CA LYS A 435 -25.22 -25.02 -20.70
C LYS A 435 -25.09 -26.50 -20.30
N ASN A 436 -23.85 -26.99 -20.28
CA ASN A 436 -23.57 -28.41 -20.09
C ASN A 436 -23.27 -28.79 -18.63
N ILE A 437 -23.06 -27.79 -17.74
CA ILE A 437 -22.81 -28.02 -16.31
C ILE A 437 -24.13 -28.09 -15.55
N SER A 438 -24.16 -28.92 -14.51
CA SER A 438 -25.35 -29.13 -13.69
C SER A 438 -25.69 -27.95 -12.78
N ASN A 439 -24.68 -27.19 -12.35
CA ASN A 439 -24.84 -26.05 -11.46
C ASN A 439 -23.96 -24.89 -11.92
N ILE A 440 -24.60 -23.86 -12.47
CA ILE A 440 -23.91 -22.67 -13.00
C ILE A 440 -23.24 -21.88 -11.86
N ASP A 441 -23.83 -21.89 -10.67
CA ASP A 441 -23.27 -21.14 -9.55
C ASP A 441 -21.93 -21.72 -9.07
N ASN A 442 -21.70 -23.03 -9.26
CA ASN A 442 -20.49 -23.74 -8.85
C ASN A 442 -19.58 -24.10 -10.04
N TYR A 443 -19.62 -23.35 -11.13
CA TYR A 443 -18.81 -23.62 -12.33
C TYR A 443 -17.30 -23.78 -12.06
N LEU A 444 -16.78 -23.17 -10.97
CA LEU A 444 -15.37 -23.26 -10.60
C LEU A 444 -14.92 -24.69 -10.28
N ASP A 445 -15.83 -25.53 -9.78
CA ASP A 445 -15.52 -26.92 -9.46
C ASP A 445 -15.28 -27.74 -10.73
N GLU A 446 -15.88 -27.34 -11.85
CA GLU A 446 -15.75 -27.99 -13.14
C GLU A 446 -14.52 -27.49 -13.95
N ILE A 447 -13.76 -26.53 -13.42
CA ILE A 447 -12.56 -25.99 -14.07
C ILE A 447 -11.30 -26.52 -13.40
N ASP A 448 -10.37 -27.05 -14.19
CA ASP A 448 -9.03 -27.40 -13.77
C ASP A 448 -8.10 -26.19 -13.86
N PHE A 449 -7.27 -25.98 -12.84
CA PHE A 449 -6.32 -24.88 -12.77
C PHE A 449 -4.88 -25.40 -12.90
N GLU A 450 -4.13 -24.83 -13.83
CA GLU A 450 -2.73 -25.17 -14.09
C GLU A 450 -1.86 -23.92 -13.93
N PHE A 451 -0.80 -24.03 -13.15
CA PHE A 451 0.19 -22.99 -12.96
C PHE A 451 1.52 -23.40 -13.58
N ASP A 452 2.07 -22.55 -14.43
CA ASP A 452 3.34 -22.76 -15.13
C ASP A 452 4.27 -21.56 -14.90
N LEU A 453 5.49 -21.83 -14.45
CA LEU A 453 6.51 -20.83 -14.19
C LEU A 453 7.70 -21.05 -15.12
N GLU A 454 8.04 -20.04 -15.87
CA GLU A 454 9.23 -20.01 -16.71
C GLU A 454 10.19 -18.93 -16.19
N ILE A 455 11.40 -19.33 -15.81
CA ILE A 455 12.46 -18.40 -15.36
C ILE A 455 13.50 -18.33 -16.47
N ARG A 456 13.68 -17.11 -17.00
CA ARG A 456 14.63 -16.80 -18.07
C ARG A 456 15.69 -15.86 -17.54
N ASN A 457 16.89 -15.89 -18.15
CA ASN A 457 17.95 -14.91 -17.94
C ASN A 457 18.28 -14.63 -16.46
N PHE A 458 18.92 -15.61 -15.82
CA PHE A 458 19.66 -15.36 -14.60
C PHE A 458 20.90 -14.51 -14.93
N GLY A 459 20.98 -13.31 -14.31
CA GLY A 459 22.09 -12.36 -14.47
C GLY A 459 23.01 -12.36 -13.27
#